data_5350de6ac236b9f4d2c8c9573da1cbc3
#
_entry.id   5350de6ac236b9f4d2c8c9573da1cbc3
#
_cell.length_a   1.000
_cell.length_b   1.000
_cell.length_c   1.000
_cell.angle_alpha   90.00
_cell.angle_beta   90.00
_cell.angle_gamma   90.00
#
_symmetry.space_group_name_H-M   'P 1'
#
loop_
_entity.id
_entity.type
_entity.pdbx_description
1 polymer ?
#
loop_
_entity_poly.entity_id
_entity_poly.type
_entity_poly.pdbx_seq_one_letter_code
_entity_poly.pdbx_strand_id
1 'polypeptide(L)'
;LITVNSGVWLDHQQWLDLSAVKEVRSLVVCLDEVSPLSTDLVELVRAGVMGVDNIPWIVSMHDLMVISEINEDPALFLLYLRCRTDPSVAFRLASSDELDFYMRFLMGLLVEDLEVHHRLSARPPDLSPDDGSGVHGGFGHRRPAQQLLSHTDDLDAWVYFEQGHSEVAVEKPAFHFPEQLQNLVAKIKRQEIAGWLRASADLYGLQQDQQRQLVNMLTKLPALAKRS
;
A
#
# COMPACT_ATOMS: atom_id res chain seq x y z
N LEU A 1 15.85 13.54 5.72
CA LEU A 1 16.71 13.78 6.91
C LEU A 1 15.92 14.60 7.91
N ILE A 2 15.12 13.92 8.76
CA ILE A 2 14.57 14.56 9.96
C ILE A 2 15.70 14.56 10.98
N THR A 3 16.51 15.60 10.94
CA THR A 3 17.59 15.77 11.87
C THR A 3 17.08 16.44 13.14
N VAL A 4 17.20 15.72 14.26
CA VAL A 4 17.42 16.20 15.63
C VAL A 4 16.38 17.14 16.29
N ASN A 5 15.46 17.78 15.59
CA ASN A 5 14.34 18.47 16.21
C ASN A 5 13.10 17.57 16.07
N SER A 6 12.64 17.04 17.20
CA SER A 6 11.51 16.13 17.29
C SER A 6 10.16 16.77 16.94
N GLY A 7 10.13 17.82 16.12
CA GLY A 7 8.90 18.51 15.77
C GLY A 7 9.06 19.52 14.63
N VAL A 8 7.95 20.08 14.22
CA VAL A 8 7.85 21.09 13.16
C VAL A 8 6.85 22.19 13.56
N TRP A 9 7.15 23.42 13.17
CA TRP A 9 6.21 24.54 13.34
C TRP A 9 5.19 24.55 12.20
N LEU A 10 3.92 24.54 12.54
CA LEU A 10 2.83 24.79 11.60
C LEU A 10 2.46 26.29 11.68
N ASP A 11 2.51 26.97 10.54
CA ASP A 11 2.14 28.39 10.38
C ASP A 11 2.81 29.34 11.40
N HIS A 12 4.01 29.02 11.87
CA HIS A 12 4.76 29.77 12.90
C HIS A 12 4.04 29.91 14.25
N GLN A 13 2.90 29.25 14.48
CA GLN A 13 2.10 29.41 15.69
C GLN A 13 1.96 28.11 16.50
N GLN A 14 2.04 26.97 15.85
CA GLN A 14 1.84 25.68 16.49
C GLN A 14 3.06 24.76 16.29
N TRP A 15 3.65 24.34 17.39
CA TRP A 15 4.68 23.31 17.41
C TRP A 15 4.04 21.92 17.37
N LEU A 16 4.37 21.13 16.36
CA LEU A 16 3.99 19.73 16.26
C LEU A 16 5.15 18.86 16.72
N ASP A 17 4.99 18.18 17.85
CA ASP A 17 5.95 17.19 18.34
C ASP A 17 5.88 15.91 17.52
N LEU A 18 6.95 15.58 16.83
CA LEU A 18 7.09 14.37 16.01
C LEU A 18 7.85 13.24 16.71
N SER A 19 8.24 13.41 17.99
CA SER A 19 9.04 12.42 18.72
C SER A 19 8.36 11.04 18.80
N ALA A 20 7.03 11.02 18.83
CA ALA A 20 6.22 9.81 18.85
C ALA A 20 5.90 9.25 17.46
N VAL A 21 6.20 9.99 16.38
CA VAL A 21 5.92 9.55 15.00
C VAL A 21 6.86 8.40 14.65
N LYS A 22 6.29 7.27 14.27
CA LYS A 22 7.05 6.05 13.91
C LYS A 22 7.15 5.85 12.41
N GLU A 23 6.24 6.46 11.66
CA GLU A 23 6.14 6.25 10.22
C GLU A 23 5.59 7.51 9.54
N VAL A 24 6.21 7.88 8.42
CA VAL A 24 5.78 9.00 7.56
C VAL A 24 5.69 8.46 6.14
N ARG A 25 4.57 8.72 5.47
CA ARG A 25 4.36 8.36 4.07
C ARG A 25 4.02 9.62 3.28
N SER A 26 4.60 9.72 2.09
CA SER A 26 4.35 10.84 1.21
C SER A 26 3.23 10.52 0.24
N LEU A 27 2.29 11.46 0.09
CA LEU A 27 1.18 11.39 -0.86
C LEU A 27 1.24 12.62 -1.76
N VAL A 28 1.16 12.40 -3.07
CA VAL A 28 1.03 13.44 -4.09
C VAL A 28 -0.29 13.24 -4.81
N VAL A 29 -1.20 14.21 -4.68
CA VAL A 29 -2.51 14.16 -5.33
C VAL A 29 -2.48 15.09 -6.55
N CYS A 30 -2.81 14.54 -7.71
CA CYS A 30 -2.91 15.25 -8.97
C CYS A 30 -4.38 15.47 -9.35
N LEU A 31 -4.70 16.62 -9.93
CA LEU A 31 -6.08 16.91 -10.36
C LEU A 31 -6.46 16.09 -11.60
N ASP A 32 -5.51 15.90 -12.49
CA ASP A 32 -5.69 15.12 -13.72
C ASP A 32 -5.11 13.71 -13.55
N GLU A 33 -5.56 12.79 -14.39
CA GLU A 33 -4.92 11.50 -14.54
C GLU A 33 -3.48 11.67 -14.99
N VAL A 34 -2.55 11.31 -14.14
CA VAL A 34 -1.10 11.36 -14.41
C VAL A 34 -0.59 10.00 -14.87
N SER A 35 -1.50 9.07 -15.11
CA SER A 35 -1.20 7.76 -15.68
C SER A 35 -0.51 7.92 -17.06
N PRO A 36 0.58 7.24 -17.34
CA PRO A 36 1.27 6.18 -16.58
C PRO A 36 2.35 6.69 -15.61
N LEU A 37 2.59 8.00 -15.48
CA LEU A 37 3.66 8.54 -14.62
C LEU A 37 3.46 8.24 -13.13
N SER A 38 2.21 8.14 -12.68
CA SER A 38 1.89 7.80 -11.29
C SER A 38 2.22 6.35 -10.95
N THR A 39 2.27 5.50 -11.96
CA THR A 39 2.44 4.06 -11.81
C THR A 39 3.81 3.55 -12.25
N ASP A 40 4.52 4.28 -13.12
CA ASP A 40 5.89 3.97 -13.55
C ASP A 40 6.92 4.92 -12.92
N LEU A 41 7.17 4.70 -11.62
CA LEU A 41 8.10 5.51 -10.83
C LEU A 41 9.57 5.26 -11.19
N VAL A 42 9.87 4.19 -11.92
CA VAL A 42 11.24 3.86 -12.34
C VAL A 42 11.82 4.98 -13.20
N GLU A 43 11.03 5.52 -14.13
CA GLU A 43 11.50 6.59 -15.01
C GLU A 43 11.72 7.90 -14.25
N LEU A 44 10.92 8.20 -13.23
CA LEU A 44 11.11 9.38 -12.39
C LEU A 44 12.42 9.28 -11.54
N VAL A 45 12.71 8.09 -11.06
CA VAL A 45 14.00 7.87 -10.35
C VAL A 45 15.18 7.97 -11.30
N ARG A 46 15.10 7.40 -12.51
CA ARG A 46 16.15 7.51 -13.54
C ARG A 46 16.38 8.94 -13.96
N ALA A 47 15.33 9.72 -14.08
CA ALA A 47 15.42 11.15 -14.40
C ALA A 47 15.97 11.99 -13.24
N GLY A 48 16.23 11.39 -12.06
CA GLY A 48 16.68 12.12 -10.88
C GLY A 48 15.63 13.01 -10.24
N VAL A 49 14.36 12.82 -10.60
CA VAL A 49 13.24 13.60 -10.05
C VAL A 49 12.92 13.17 -8.62
N MET A 50 13.14 11.89 -8.31
CA MET A 50 12.92 11.35 -6.97
C MET A 50 14.03 10.37 -6.55
N GLY A 51 14.17 10.18 -5.24
CA GLY A 51 15.08 9.19 -4.67
C GLY A 51 14.40 7.85 -4.40
N VAL A 52 15.17 6.77 -4.41
CA VAL A 52 14.69 5.40 -4.12
C VAL A 52 14.23 5.20 -2.67
N ASP A 53 14.74 6.00 -1.75
CA ASP A 53 14.49 5.83 -0.31
C ASP A 53 13.20 6.51 0.18
N ASN A 54 12.59 7.32 -0.66
CA ASN A 54 11.40 8.09 -0.28
C ASN A 54 10.43 8.19 -1.46
N ILE A 55 9.80 7.07 -1.75
CA ILE A 55 8.84 6.94 -2.84
C ILE A 55 7.49 7.48 -2.36
N PRO A 56 6.95 8.56 -2.97
CA PRO A 56 5.61 9.00 -2.70
C PRO A 56 4.58 8.08 -3.38
N TRP A 57 3.41 7.97 -2.81
CA TRP A 57 2.26 7.51 -3.56
C TRP A 57 1.71 8.68 -4.39
N ILE A 58 1.73 8.54 -5.70
CA ILE A 58 1.19 9.52 -6.65
C ILE A 58 -0.15 9.00 -7.14
N VAL A 59 -1.21 9.77 -6.98
CA VAL A 59 -2.58 9.32 -7.27
C VAL A 59 -3.40 10.49 -7.83
N SER A 60 -4.33 10.18 -8.74
CA SER A 60 -5.31 11.17 -9.19
C SER A 60 -6.32 11.50 -8.08
N MET A 61 -6.94 12.67 -8.14
CA MET A 61 -8.02 13.03 -7.22
C MET A 61 -9.19 12.05 -7.33
N HIS A 62 -9.52 11.63 -8.55
CA HIS A 62 -10.59 10.67 -8.80
C HIS A 62 -10.32 9.32 -8.12
N ASP A 63 -9.14 8.73 -8.35
CA ASP A 63 -8.80 7.44 -7.77
C ASP A 63 -8.73 7.50 -6.25
N LEU A 64 -8.18 8.60 -5.70
CA LEU A 64 -8.17 8.81 -4.26
C LEU A 64 -9.58 8.86 -3.67
N MET A 65 -10.53 9.52 -4.36
CA MET A 65 -11.92 9.56 -3.91
C MET A 65 -12.54 8.17 -3.92
N VAL A 66 -12.37 7.40 -5.00
CA VAL A 66 -12.86 6.01 -5.11
C VAL A 66 -12.26 5.13 -4.01
N ILE A 67 -10.94 5.17 -3.85
CA ILE A 67 -10.23 4.40 -2.81
C ILE A 67 -10.71 4.79 -1.41
N SER A 68 -10.90 6.08 -1.15
CA SER A 68 -11.35 6.56 0.16
C SER A 68 -12.78 6.14 0.48
N GLU A 69 -13.65 6.05 -0.53
CA GLU A 69 -15.03 5.62 -0.38
C GLU A 69 -15.15 4.12 -0.09
N ILE A 70 -14.30 3.31 -0.73
CA ILE A 70 -14.25 1.88 -0.49
C ILE A 70 -13.61 1.59 0.87
N ASN A 71 -12.58 2.32 1.23
CA ASN A 71 -11.74 2.04 2.38
C ASN A 71 -12.24 2.74 3.65
N GLU A 72 -13.07 2.05 4.41
CA GLU A 72 -13.61 2.55 5.69
C GLU A 72 -12.66 2.36 6.88
N ASP A 73 -11.61 1.54 6.73
CA ASP A 73 -10.67 1.25 7.82
C ASP A 73 -9.32 1.95 7.59
N PRO A 74 -8.95 2.93 8.44
CA PRO A 74 -7.68 3.64 8.30
C PRO A 74 -6.44 2.72 8.43
N ALA A 75 -6.58 1.54 9.04
CA ALA A 75 -5.50 0.58 9.11
C ALA A 75 -5.26 -0.13 7.76
N LEU A 76 -6.33 -0.41 7.00
CA LEU A 76 -6.21 -0.89 5.62
C LEU A 76 -5.63 0.18 4.72
N PHE A 77 -6.03 1.44 4.90
CA PHE A 77 -5.44 2.55 4.15
C PHE A 77 -3.95 2.69 4.41
N LEU A 78 -3.53 2.60 5.67
CA LEU A 78 -2.11 2.60 6.02
C LEU A 78 -1.36 1.43 5.37
N LEU A 79 -1.95 0.23 5.38
CA LEU A 79 -1.35 -0.95 4.73
C LEU A 79 -1.21 -0.72 3.22
N TYR A 80 -2.24 -0.19 2.57
CA TYR A 80 -2.18 0.14 1.15
C TYR A 80 -1.06 1.13 0.85
N LEU A 81 -0.96 2.23 1.62
CA LEU A 81 0.13 3.19 1.51
C LEU A 81 1.50 2.54 1.65
N ARG A 82 1.66 1.61 2.58
CA ARG A 82 2.91 0.85 2.76
C ARG A 82 3.24 0.04 1.52
N CYS A 83 2.28 -0.66 0.95
CA CYS A 83 2.48 -1.43 -0.28
C CYS A 83 2.88 -0.51 -1.44
N ARG A 84 2.16 0.61 -1.63
CA ARG A 84 2.40 1.51 -2.77
C ARG A 84 3.71 2.30 -2.69
N THR A 85 4.18 2.56 -1.48
CA THR A 85 5.44 3.29 -1.25
C THR A 85 6.63 2.37 -0.97
N ASP A 86 6.46 1.06 -1.08
CA ASP A 86 7.57 0.11 -0.95
C ASP A 86 8.32 -0.05 -2.28
N PRO A 87 9.65 0.09 -2.28
CA PRO A 87 10.46 -0.03 -3.49
C PRO A 87 10.27 -1.37 -4.21
N SER A 88 9.99 -2.45 -3.47
CA SER A 88 9.81 -3.78 -4.04
C SER A 88 8.52 -3.91 -4.86
N VAL A 89 7.51 -3.12 -4.55
CA VAL A 89 6.27 -3.03 -5.32
C VAL A 89 6.39 -1.94 -6.39
N ALA A 90 6.79 -0.74 -5.97
CA ALA A 90 6.79 0.46 -6.81
C ALA A 90 7.68 0.36 -8.07
N PHE A 91 8.78 -0.44 -8.02
CA PHE A 91 9.68 -0.61 -9.15
C PHE A 91 9.52 -1.91 -9.92
N ARG A 92 8.59 -2.77 -9.50
CA ARG A 92 8.42 -4.09 -10.11
C ARG A 92 7.06 -4.33 -10.72
N LEU A 93 6.07 -3.61 -10.24
CA LEU A 93 4.72 -3.66 -10.78
C LEU A 93 4.45 -2.37 -11.52
N ALA A 94 3.83 -2.50 -12.68
CA ALA A 94 3.36 -1.38 -13.48
C ALA A 94 1.90 -1.61 -13.87
N SER A 95 1.13 -0.56 -13.90
CA SER A 95 -0.24 -0.56 -14.41
C SER A 95 -0.51 0.74 -15.15
N SER A 96 -1.57 0.76 -15.93
CA SER A 96 -2.09 1.99 -16.54
C SER A 96 -2.95 2.80 -15.58
N ASP A 97 -3.40 2.19 -14.48
CA ASP A 97 -4.37 2.77 -13.55
C ASP A 97 -4.03 2.43 -12.10
N GLU A 98 -4.24 3.37 -11.18
CA GLU A 98 -4.06 3.14 -9.75
C GLU A 98 -5.13 2.19 -9.17
N LEU A 99 -6.32 2.18 -9.75
CA LEU A 99 -7.39 1.28 -9.31
C LEU A 99 -7.05 -0.19 -9.54
N ASP A 100 -6.22 -0.53 -10.54
CA ASP A 100 -5.69 -1.89 -10.72
C ASP A 100 -4.86 -2.33 -9.51
N PHE A 101 -4.00 -1.46 -8.98
CA PHE A 101 -3.25 -1.74 -7.76
C PHE A 101 -4.18 -1.89 -6.55
N TYR A 102 -5.19 -1.03 -6.46
CA TYR A 102 -6.13 -1.09 -5.35
C TYR A 102 -6.99 -2.34 -5.39
N MET A 103 -7.47 -2.75 -6.56
CA MET A 103 -8.20 -4.01 -6.71
C MET A 103 -7.32 -5.22 -6.35
N ARG A 104 -6.06 -5.21 -6.80
CA ARG A 104 -5.09 -6.23 -6.42
C ARG A 104 -4.83 -6.27 -4.92
N PHE A 105 -4.87 -5.11 -4.26
CA PHE A 105 -4.79 -5.01 -2.80
C PHE A 105 -6.01 -5.63 -2.11
N LEU A 106 -7.23 -5.32 -2.57
CA LEU A 106 -8.46 -5.90 -2.02
C LEU A 106 -8.47 -7.43 -2.12
N MET A 107 -7.90 -7.97 -3.18
CA MET A 107 -7.70 -9.41 -3.37
C MET A 107 -6.60 -10.02 -2.47
N GLY A 108 -5.85 -9.20 -1.72
CA GLY A 108 -4.71 -9.62 -0.89
C GLY A 108 -3.42 -9.87 -1.69
N LEU A 109 -3.46 -9.85 -3.00
CA LEU A 109 -2.33 -10.18 -3.87
C LEU A 109 -1.19 -9.16 -3.80
N LEU A 110 -1.50 -7.87 -3.57
CA LEU A 110 -0.47 -6.84 -3.45
C LEU A 110 0.39 -7.03 -2.18
N VAL A 111 -0.20 -7.55 -1.11
CA VAL A 111 0.50 -7.90 0.13
C VAL A 111 1.39 -9.13 -0.08
N GLU A 112 0.92 -10.12 -0.85
CA GLU A 112 1.73 -11.28 -1.24
C GLU A 112 2.92 -10.88 -2.11
N ASP A 113 2.72 -9.98 -3.08
CA ASP A 113 3.79 -9.43 -3.92
C ASP A 113 4.87 -8.76 -3.08
N LEU A 114 4.48 -7.95 -2.11
CA LEU A 114 5.40 -7.27 -1.20
C LEU A 114 6.36 -8.26 -0.52
N GLU A 115 5.83 -9.37 0.03
CA GLU A 115 6.66 -10.36 0.70
C GLU A 115 7.49 -11.21 -0.26
N VAL A 116 6.95 -11.63 -1.39
CA VAL A 116 7.70 -12.38 -2.40
C VAL A 116 8.91 -11.58 -2.83
N HIS A 117 8.73 -10.29 -3.05
CA HIS A 117 9.81 -9.41 -3.47
C HIS A 117 10.81 -9.12 -2.36
N HIS A 118 10.37 -9.00 -1.11
CA HIS A 118 11.27 -8.89 0.04
C HIS A 118 12.13 -10.15 0.21
N ARG A 119 11.58 -11.33 -0.01
CA ARG A 119 12.33 -12.60 0.05
C ARG A 119 13.32 -12.76 -1.10
N LEU A 120 12.95 -12.31 -2.29
CA LEU A 120 13.79 -12.44 -3.49
C LEU A 120 14.85 -11.36 -3.63
N SER A 121 14.73 -10.26 -2.91
CA SER A 121 15.55 -9.09 -3.06
C SER A 121 16.11 -8.61 -1.73
N ALA A 122 17.25 -9.15 -1.38
CA ALA A 122 18.16 -8.44 -0.49
C ALA A 122 18.75 -7.16 -1.13
N ARG A 123 18.41 -6.85 -2.39
CA ARG A 123 18.94 -5.72 -3.14
C ARG A 123 17.86 -5.04 -3.98
N PRO A 124 17.67 -3.70 -3.87
CA PRO A 124 16.85 -2.93 -4.80
C PRO A 124 17.30 -3.19 -6.23
N PRO A 125 16.40 -3.08 -7.23
CA PRO A 125 16.82 -3.11 -8.61
C PRO A 125 17.93 -2.07 -8.82
N ASP A 126 18.97 -2.42 -9.58
CA ASP A 126 20.05 -1.49 -9.90
C ASP A 126 19.47 -0.35 -10.74
N LEU A 127 19.23 0.76 -10.07
CA LEU A 127 18.70 2.00 -10.64
C LEU A 127 19.83 2.99 -10.91
N SER A 128 21.07 2.54 -11.01
CA SER A 128 22.21 3.40 -11.32
C SER A 128 21.87 4.22 -12.57
N PRO A 129 22.08 5.54 -12.55
CA PRO A 129 22.00 6.35 -13.76
C PRO A 129 22.89 5.68 -14.81
N ASP A 130 22.39 5.58 -16.03
CA ASP A 130 23.20 5.15 -17.15
C ASP A 130 24.32 6.18 -17.29
N ASP A 131 25.55 5.82 -16.95
CA ASP A 131 26.69 6.75 -16.91
C ASP A 131 27.11 7.24 -18.30
N GLY A 132 26.28 7.02 -19.31
CA GLY A 132 26.47 7.58 -20.66
C GLY A 132 27.75 7.13 -21.37
N SER A 133 28.55 6.23 -20.78
CA SER A 133 29.86 5.80 -21.29
C SER A 133 29.82 4.56 -22.17
N GLY A 134 28.63 4.09 -22.54
CA GLY A 134 28.44 2.87 -23.32
C GLY A 134 27.84 3.10 -24.69
N VAL A 135 28.64 3.54 -25.64
CA VAL A 135 28.39 3.24 -27.06
C VAL A 135 28.43 1.71 -27.21
N HIS A 136 27.33 1.16 -27.64
CA HIS A 136 27.07 -0.23 -28.00
C HIS A 136 26.52 -1.18 -26.95
N GLY A 137 25.22 -1.37 -27.08
CA GLY A 137 24.66 -2.70 -27.21
C GLY A 137 24.58 -3.49 -25.92
N GLY A 138 23.66 -3.26 -25.21
CA GLY A 138 23.17 -4.15 -24.19
C GLY A 138 22.14 -3.42 -23.39
N PHE A 139 20.91 -3.47 -23.80
CA PHE A 139 19.81 -3.41 -22.87
C PHE A 139 20.12 -4.51 -21.87
N GLY A 140 20.86 -4.18 -20.81
CA GLY A 140 21.05 -5.09 -19.71
C GLY A 140 19.67 -5.66 -19.42
N HIS A 141 19.55 -6.97 -19.34
CA HIS A 141 18.29 -7.69 -19.16
C HIS A 141 17.63 -7.26 -17.85
N ARG A 142 17.17 -6.01 -17.79
CA ARG A 142 16.28 -5.51 -16.78
C ARG A 142 14.96 -6.21 -17.06
N ARG A 143 14.55 -7.09 -16.15
CA ARG A 143 13.21 -7.64 -16.22
C ARG A 143 12.27 -6.44 -16.26
N PRO A 144 11.44 -6.29 -17.30
CA PRO A 144 10.44 -5.24 -17.32
C PRO A 144 9.60 -5.37 -16.06
N ALA A 145 9.12 -4.26 -15.53
CA ALA A 145 8.13 -4.30 -14.47
C ALA A 145 7.00 -5.23 -14.91
N GLN A 146 6.56 -6.10 -14.02
CA GLN A 146 5.44 -6.97 -14.32
C GLN A 146 4.21 -6.08 -14.51
N GLN A 147 3.69 -6.06 -15.72
CA GLN A 147 2.48 -5.32 -16.02
C GLN A 147 1.29 -6.02 -15.37
N LEU A 148 0.54 -5.30 -14.58
CA LEU A 148 -0.72 -5.77 -14.05
C LEU A 148 -1.74 -5.80 -15.19
N LEU A 149 -2.44 -6.91 -15.31
CA LEU A 149 -3.63 -6.97 -16.14
C LEU A 149 -4.77 -6.31 -15.36
N SER A 150 -5.61 -5.54 -16.03
CA SER A 150 -6.78 -4.94 -15.42
C SER A 150 -7.66 -6.02 -14.78
N HIS A 151 -8.02 -5.82 -13.52
CA HIS A 151 -8.95 -6.62 -12.75
C HIS A 151 -10.02 -5.72 -12.13
N THR A 152 -10.26 -4.57 -12.75
CA THR A 152 -11.14 -3.53 -12.21
C THR A 152 -12.62 -3.78 -12.49
N ASP A 153 -12.98 -4.86 -13.21
CA ASP A 153 -14.37 -5.11 -13.63
C ASP A 153 -15.38 -4.98 -12.47
N ASP A 154 -15.09 -5.56 -11.31
CA ASP A 154 -15.97 -5.48 -10.15
C ASP A 154 -15.97 -4.08 -9.52
N LEU A 155 -14.82 -3.43 -9.50
CA LEU A 155 -14.65 -2.07 -8.99
C LEU A 155 -15.33 -1.06 -9.89
N ASP A 156 -15.12 -1.17 -11.19
CA ASP A 156 -15.73 -0.30 -12.20
C ASP A 156 -17.26 -0.46 -12.19
N ALA A 157 -17.75 -1.69 -12.09
CA ALA A 157 -19.19 -1.97 -11.99
C ALA A 157 -19.79 -1.34 -10.73
N TRP A 158 -19.09 -1.39 -9.59
CA TRP A 158 -19.54 -0.76 -8.36
C TRP A 158 -19.53 0.76 -8.45
N VAL A 159 -18.46 1.39 -8.98
CA VAL A 159 -18.37 2.83 -9.19
C VAL A 159 -19.48 3.30 -10.13
N TYR A 160 -19.74 2.56 -11.21
CA TYR A 160 -20.80 2.87 -12.17
C TYR A 160 -22.19 2.81 -11.54
N PHE A 161 -22.42 1.86 -10.64
CA PHE A 161 -23.65 1.76 -9.86
C PHE A 161 -23.83 2.93 -8.90
N GLU A 162 -22.79 3.25 -8.11
CA GLU A 162 -22.83 4.37 -7.14
C GLU A 162 -23.04 5.73 -7.82
N GLN A 163 -22.51 5.92 -9.03
CA GLN A 163 -22.73 7.11 -9.84
C GLN A 163 -24.13 7.18 -10.49
N GLY A 164 -24.96 6.17 -10.28
CA GLY A 164 -26.31 6.10 -10.86
C GLY A 164 -26.36 5.81 -12.36
N HIS A 165 -25.28 5.27 -12.92
CA HIS A 165 -25.21 4.87 -14.32
C HIS A 165 -25.68 3.43 -14.58
N SER A 166 -25.96 2.68 -13.53
CA SER A 166 -26.50 1.31 -13.60
C SER A 166 -27.63 1.14 -12.58
N GLU A 167 -28.69 0.43 -12.98
CA GLU A 167 -29.77 0.01 -12.07
C GLU A 167 -29.46 -1.34 -11.38
N VAL A 168 -28.42 -2.03 -11.82
CA VAL A 168 -28.00 -3.31 -11.27
C VAL A 168 -27.15 -3.06 -10.03
N ALA A 169 -27.67 -3.44 -8.87
CA ALA A 169 -26.92 -3.35 -7.62
C ALA A 169 -25.69 -4.26 -7.66
N VAL A 170 -24.54 -3.68 -7.36
CA VAL A 170 -23.26 -4.37 -7.29
C VAL A 170 -22.76 -4.31 -5.86
N GLU A 171 -22.21 -5.43 -5.35
CA GLU A 171 -21.63 -5.47 -4.02
C GLU A 171 -20.36 -4.63 -3.97
N LYS A 172 -20.21 -3.84 -2.91
CA LYS A 172 -19.02 -3.04 -2.67
C LYS A 172 -17.80 -3.95 -2.52
N PRO A 173 -16.74 -3.75 -3.31
CA PRO A 173 -15.52 -4.54 -3.16
C PRO A 173 -14.93 -4.39 -1.76
N ALA A 174 -14.48 -5.50 -1.16
CA ALA A 174 -13.97 -5.51 0.20
C ALA A 174 -12.66 -6.31 0.30
N PHE A 175 -11.82 -5.90 1.24
CA PHE A 175 -10.59 -6.62 1.54
C PHE A 175 -10.89 -7.97 2.20
N HIS A 176 -10.38 -9.04 1.61
CA HIS A 176 -10.58 -10.39 2.11
C HIS A 176 -9.67 -10.67 3.31
N PHE A 177 -10.29 -10.86 4.48
CA PHE A 177 -9.58 -11.12 5.73
C PHE A 177 -10.39 -12.06 6.65
N PRO A 178 -9.77 -13.02 7.33
CA PRO A 178 -10.47 -13.95 8.20
C PRO A 178 -11.28 -13.26 9.31
N GLU A 179 -12.54 -13.66 9.51
CA GLU A 179 -13.46 -13.06 10.48
C GLU A 179 -12.87 -12.98 11.90
N GLN A 180 -12.16 -14.04 12.33
CA GLN A 180 -11.53 -14.08 13.66
C GLN A 180 -10.49 -12.96 13.84
N LEU A 181 -9.77 -12.64 12.79
CA LEU A 181 -8.78 -11.55 12.80
C LEU A 181 -9.46 -10.19 12.66
N GLN A 182 -10.53 -10.08 11.88
CA GLN A 182 -11.37 -8.87 11.84
C GLN A 182 -11.89 -8.53 13.25
N ASN A 183 -12.36 -9.54 13.99
CA ASN A 183 -12.83 -9.38 15.37
C ASN A 183 -11.68 -8.96 16.30
N LEU A 184 -10.47 -9.45 16.09
CA LEU A 184 -9.28 -9.03 16.83
C LEU A 184 -8.94 -7.57 16.56
N VAL A 185 -8.89 -7.16 15.29
CA VAL A 185 -8.64 -5.77 14.88
C VAL A 185 -9.72 -4.85 15.46
N ALA A 186 -11.00 -5.21 15.34
CA ALA A 186 -12.09 -4.44 15.90
C ALA A 186 -11.98 -4.27 17.43
N LYS A 187 -11.47 -5.28 18.13
CA LYS A 187 -11.20 -5.21 19.57
C LYS A 187 -10.03 -4.27 19.89
N ILE A 188 -8.93 -4.36 19.15
CA ILE A 188 -7.76 -3.49 19.29
C ILE A 188 -8.18 -2.02 19.06
N LYS A 189 -8.95 -1.76 18.00
CA LYS A 189 -9.46 -0.44 17.66
C LYS A 189 -10.34 0.14 18.76
N ARG A 190 -11.27 -0.65 19.32
CA ARG A 190 -12.16 -0.19 20.40
C ARG A 190 -11.42 0.16 21.70
N GLN A 191 -10.27 -0.44 21.94
CA GLN A 191 -9.47 -0.17 23.13
C GLN A 191 -8.60 1.07 23.01
N GLU A 192 -8.52 1.66 21.83
CA GLU A 192 -7.73 2.88 21.52
C GLU A 192 -6.30 2.84 22.07
N ILE A 193 -5.70 1.65 22.14
CA ILE A 193 -4.34 1.46 22.64
C ILE A 193 -3.36 2.21 21.73
N ALA A 194 -2.40 2.91 22.32
CA ALA A 194 -1.38 3.61 21.57
C ALA A 194 -0.72 2.68 20.53
N GLY A 195 -0.73 3.08 19.25
CA GLY A 195 -0.21 2.27 18.13
C GLY A 195 -1.22 1.27 17.54
N TRP A 196 -2.50 1.32 17.93
CA TRP A 196 -3.54 0.43 17.41
C TRP A 196 -3.60 0.42 15.88
N LEU A 197 -3.42 1.58 15.26
CA LEU A 197 -3.46 1.74 13.81
C LEU A 197 -2.35 0.89 13.12
N ARG A 198 -1.11 0.98 13.62
CA ARG A 198 0.00 0.18 13.11
C ARG A 198 -0.20 -1.31 13.35
N ALA A 199 -0.58 -1.67 14.58
CA ALA A 199 -0.81 -3.07 14.94
C ALA A 199 -1.93 -3.69 14.07
N SER A 200 -2.98 -2.93 13.77
CA SER A 200 -4.04 -3.39 12.88
C SER A 200 -3.57 -3.52 11.44
N ALA A 201 -2.79 -2.56 10.92
CA ALA A 201 -2.20 -2.66 9.59
C ALA A 201 -1.23 -3.84 9.48
N ASP A 202 -0.41 -4.09 10.52
CA ASP A 202 0.50 -5.23 10.57
C ASP A 202 -0.28 -6.57 10.56
N LEU A 203 -1.43 -6.64 11.25
CA LEU A 203 -2.30 -7.82 11.24
C LEU A 203 -2.93 -8.06 9.87
N TYR A 204 -3.42 -7.02 9.22
CA TYR A 204 -3.96 -7.11 7.87
C TYR A 204 -2.88 -7.52 6.84
N GLY A 205 -1.63 -7.10 7.07
CA GLY A 205 -0.48 -7.45 6.23
C GLY A 205 0.07 -8.86 6.41
N LEU A 206 -0.51 -9.67 7.30
CA LEU A 206 -0.09 -11.06 7.46
C LEU A 206 -0.46 -11.90 6.22
N GLN A 207 0.44 -12.79 5.81
CA GLN A 207 0.16 -13.78 4.76
C GLN A 207 -0.89 -14.80 5.20
N GLN A 208 -1.49 -15.49 4.24
CA GLN A 208 -2.54 -16.48 4.51
C GLN A 208 -2.10 -17.60 5.48
N ASP A 209 -0.86 -18.07 5.38
CA ASP A 209 -0.31 -19.08 6.29
C ASP A 209 -0.11 -18.52 7.71
N GLN A 210 0.38 -17.29 7.83
CA GLN A 210 0.53 -16.59 9.12
C GLN A 210 -0.83 -16.29 9.73
N GLN A 211 -1.80 -15.84 8.93
CA GLN A 211 -3.18 -15.65 9.35
C GLN A 211 -3.77 -16.95 9.92
N ARG A 212 -3.62 -18.08 9.21
CA ARG A 212 -4.07 -19.41 9.67
C ARG A 212 -3.40 -19.81 10.98
N GLN A 213 -2.10 -19.60 11.11
CA GLN A 213 -1.36 -19.90 12.34
C GLN A 213 -1.87 -19.05 13.51
N LEU A 214 -2.07 -17.75 13.30
CA LEU A 214 -2.58 -16.85 14.32
C LEU A 214 -4.01 -17.23 14.75
N VAL A 215 -4.90 -17.52 13.80
CA VAL A 215 -6.27 -18.00 14.08
C VAL A 215 -6.23 -19.28 14.91
N ASN A 216 -5.37 -20.24 14.54
CA ASN A 216 -5.20 -21.49 15.29
C ASN A 216 -4.67 -21.26 16.71
N MET A 217 -3.80 -20.27 16.93
CA MET A 217 -3.36 -19.89 18.26
C MET A 217 -4.48 -19.27 19.08
N LEU A 218 -5.21 -18.30 18.49
CA LEU A 218 -6.32 -17.61 19.15
C LEU A 218 -7.42 -18.59 19.59
N THR A 219 -7.74 -19.60 18.78
CA THR A 219 -8.74 -20.62 19.14
C THR A 219 -8.32 -21.53 20.28
N LYS A 220 -7.01 -21.73 20.50
CA LYS A 220 -6.46 -22.57 21.59
C LYS A 220 -6.29 -21.82 22.91
N LEU A 221 -6.16 -20.49 22.88
CA LEU A 221 -5.93 -19.67 24.09
C LEU A 221 -6.99 -19.87 25.18
N PRO A 222 -8.31 -19.94 24.92
CA PRO A 222 -9.31 -20.17 25.95
C PRO A 222 -9.18 -21.52 26.65
N ALA A 223 -8.70 -22.54 25.94
CA ALA A 223 -8.48 -23.85 26.51
C ALA A 223 -7.23 -23.90 27.40
N LEU A 224 -6.22 -23.13 27.09
CA LEU A 224 -4.99 -22.98 27.88
C LEU A 224 -5.24 -22.17 29.15
N ALA A 225 -6.00 -21.08 29.05
CA ALA A 225 -6.35 -20.23 30.20
C ALA A 225 -7.24 -20.91 31.24
N LYS A 226 -7.93 -22.02 30.88
CA LYS A 226 -8.72 -22.83 31.82
C LYS A 226 -7.89 -23.91 32.56
N ARG A 227 -6.65 -24.12 32.12
CA ARG A 227 -5.73 -25.13 32.71
C ARG A 227 -4.69 -24.54 33.66
N SER A 228 -4.58 -23.21 33.69
CA SER A 228 -3.78 -22.43 34.62
C SER A 228 -4.64 -21.93 35.79
#